data_39b8a3d9f2083bfd9e33009af7a1227c
#
_entry.id   39b8a3d9f2083bfd9e33009af7a1227c
#
_cell.length_a   1.000
_cell.length_b   1.000
_cell.length_c   1.000
_cell.angle_alpha   90.00
_cell.angle_beta   90.00
_cell.angle_gamma   90.00
#
_symmetry.space_group_name_H-M   'P 1'
#
loop_
_entity.id
_entity.type
_entity.pdbx_description
1 polymer ?
#
loop_
_entity_poly.entity_id
_entity_poly.type
_entity_poly.pdbx_seq_one_letter_code
_entity_poly.pdbx_strand_id
1 'polypeptide(L)'
;MESGRIHPLADGGSRLQIRVGDSAAEIPVKVADSDVHPDLNFRSEVLATLTKAGCNSGKCHGAASGKDGFRLSLFGYDPAGDQYRLTREIPGRRVNVSAPDRSLLIQKALGNV
;
A
#
# COMPACT_ATOMS: atom_id res chain seq x y z
N MET A 1 -5.86 17.79 2.23
CA MET A 1 -6.41 17.52 0.88
C MET A 1 -7.21 16.23 0.97
N GLU A 2 -8.52 16.28 0.81
CA GLU A 2 -9.33 15.05 0.75
C GLU A 2 -8.89 14.24 -0.47
N SER A 3 -8.70 12.93 -0.28
CA SER A 3 -8.05 12.06 -1.29
C SER A 3 -8.91 11.76 -2.51
N GLY A 4 -10.15 12.22 -2.57
CA GLY A 4 -11.12 11.85 -3.61
C GLY A 4 -11.50 10.36 -3.60
N ARG A 5 -11.11 9.62 -2.56
CA ARG A 5 -11.41 8.20 -2.42
C ARG A 5 -12.82 8.02 -1.82
N ILE A 6 -13.59 7.14 -2.43
CA ILE A 6 -14.93 6.78 -1.96
C ILE A 6 -14.83 5.47 -1.17
N HIS A 7 -15.42 5.44 0.03
CA HIS A 7 -15.46 4.25 0.87
C HIS A 7 -16.92 3.80 1.03
N PRO A 8 -17.22 2.51 0.84
CA PRO A 8 -18.54 1.99 1.11
C PRO A 8 -18.81 1.98 2.62
N LEU A 9 -20.05 2.25 3.01
CA LEU A 9 -20.49 2.18 4.39
C LEU A 9 -21.34 0.94 4.66
N ALA A 10 -22.02 0.43 3.63
CA ALA A 10 -22.89 -0.76 3.70
C ALA A 10 -23.17 -1.26 2.29
N ASP A 11 -23.63 -2.50 2.20
CA ASP A 11 -24.12 -3.07 0.95
C ASP A 11 -25.36 -2.35 0.45
N GLY A 12 -25.49 -2.23 -0.86
CA GLY A 12 -26.63 -1.59 -1.47
C GLY A 12 -26.34 -0.89 -2.79
N GLY A 13 -27.34 -0.19 -3.29
CA GLY A 13 -27.22 0.63 -4.49
C GLY A 13 -27.30 2.11 -4.15
N SER A 14 -26.46 2.90 -4.80
CA SER A 14 -26.45 4.36 -4.69
C SER A 14 -26.12 5.00 -6.04
N ARG A 15 -26.13 6.31 -6.09
CA ARG A 15 -25.70 7.09 -7.25
C ARG A 15 -24.65 8.10 -6.82
N LEU A 16 -23.54 8.09 -7.53
CA LEU A 16 -22.49 9.08 -7.35
C LEU A 16 -22.75 10.22 -8.33
N GLN A 17 -22.97 11.42 -7.80
CA GLN A 17 -23.08 12.62 -8.62
C GLN A 17 -21.75 13.38 -8.57
N ILE A 18 -21.17 13.61 -9.73
CA ILE A 18 -19.93 14.38 -9.91
C ILE A 18 -20.31 15.69 -10.59
N ARG A 19 -19.91 16.82 -10.02
CA ARG A 19 -20.12 18.16 -10.59
C ARG A 19 -18.78 18.86 -10.78
N VAL A 20 -18.63 19.45 -11.95
CA VAL A 20 -17.47 20.30 -12.29
C VAL A 20 -17.99 21.52 -13.00
N GLY A 21 -18.00 22.66 -12.33
CA GLY A 21 -18.66 23.87 -12.81
C GLY A 21 -20.16 23.62 -13.06
N ASP A 22 -20.64 23.93 -14.25
CA ASP A 22 -22.03 23.73 -14.66
C ASP A 22 -22.33 22.33 -15.22
N SER A 23 -21.29 21.48 -15.33
CA SER A 23 -21.42 20.10 -15.81
C SER A 23 -21.64 19.14 -14.66
N ALA A 24 -22.59 18.20 -14.84
CA ALA A 24 -22.85 17.13 -13.90
C ALA A 24 -22.89 15.77 -14.61
N ALA A 25 -22.34 14.76 -13.96
CA ALA A 25 -22.44 13.37 -14.37
C ALA A 25 -22.97 12.54 -13.21
N GLU A 26 -23.73 11.50 -13.50
CA GLU A 26 -24.27 10.57 -12.51
C GLU A 26 -23.87 9.16 -12.89
N ILE A 27 -23.32 8.43 -11.91
CA ILE A 27 -22.80 7.08 -12.08
C ILE A 27 -23.53 6.17 -11.08
N PRO A 28 -24.24 5.12 -11.54
CA PRO A 28 -24.79 4.14 -10.62
C PRO A 28 -23.66 3.35 -9.95
N VAL A 29 -23.73 3.20 -8.63
CA VAL A 29 -22.77 2.44 -7.83
C VAL A 29 -23.52 1.33 -7.11
N LYS A 30 -23.03 0.11 -7.22
CA LYS A 30 -23.49 -1.04 -6.46
C LYS A 30 -22.36 -1.49 -5.54
N VAL A 31 -22.65 -1.60 -4.25
CA VAL A 31 -21.76 -2.15 -3.23
C VAL A 31 -22.28 -3.51 -2.83
N ALA A 32 -21.39 -4.48 -2.76
CA ALA A 32 -21.65 -5.81 -2.23
C ALA A 32 -20.46 -6.24 -1.38
N ASP A 33 -20.71 -7.06 -0.37
CA ASP A 33 -19.68 -7.63 0.51
C ASP A 33 -18.82 -6.54 1.21
N SER A 34 -19.43 -5.43 1.61
CA SER A 34 -18.75 -4.29 2.24
C SER A 34 -18.10 -4.62 3.59
N ASP A 35 -18.52 -5.69 4.23
CA ASP A 35 -17.99 -6.24 5.47
C ASP A 35 -16.91 -7.33 5.25
N VAL A 36 -16.73 -7.77 4.00
CA VAL A 36 -15.70 -8.74 3.64
C VAL A 36 -14.38 -8.01 3.38
N HIS A 37 -13.39 -8.28 4.20
CA HIS A 37 -12.03 -7.83 3.96
C HIS A 37 -11.31 -8.86 3.08
N PRO A 38 -11.05 -8.58 1.80
CA PRO A 38 -10.29 -9.48 0.95
C PRO A 38 -8.89 -9.69 1.52
N ASP A 39 -8.32 -10.87 1.29
CA ASP A 39 -6.93 -11.14 1.63
C ASP A 39 -6.02 -10.11 0.97
N LEU A 40 -5.15 -9.50 1.78
CA LEU A 40 -4.20 -8.52 1.29
C LEU A 40 -3.23 -9.15 0.29
N ASN A 41 -3.21 -8.61 -0.92
CA ASN A 41 -2.27 -9.02 -1.94
C ASN A 41 -0.99 -8.18 -1.86
N PHE A 42 0.14 -8.85 -1.61
CA PHE A 42 1.42 -8.16 -1.46
C PHE A 42 1.77 -7.30 -2.68
N ARG A 43 1.59 -7.85 -3.88
CA ARG A 43 1.95 -7.18 -5.13
C ARG A 43 1.11 -5.93 -5.41
N SER A 44 -0.21 -6.05 -5.30
CA SER A 44 -1.14 -4.99 -5.70
C SER A 44 -1.36 -3.93 -4.62
N GLU A 45 -1.05 -4.26 -3.35
CA GLU A 45 -1.36 -3.37 -2.22
C GLU A 45 -0.13 -2.95 -1.45
N VAL A 46 0.63 -3.90 -0.91
CA VAL A 46 1.82 -3.59 -0.10
C VAL A 46 2.90 -2.98 -0.99
N LEU A 47 3.27 -3.68 -2.07
CA LEU A 47 4.32 -3.22 -2.98
C LEU A 47 3.93 -1.93 -3.71
N ALA A 48 2.67 -1.79 -4.11
CA ALA A 48 2.17 -0.55 -4.70
C ALA A 48 2.30 0.65 -3.73
N THR A 49 2.01 0.43 -2.44
CA THR A 49 2.19 1.44 -1.39
C THR A 49 3.66 1.81 -1.21
N LEU A 50 4.55 0.82 -1.14
CA LEU A 50 6.00 1.05 -1.05
C LEU A 50 6.54 1.81 -2.27
N THR A 51 6.05 1.49 -3.46
CA THR A 51 6.43 2.18 -4.70
C THR A 51 5.95 3.63 -4.69
N LYS A 52 4.71 3.87 -4.30
CA LYS A 52 4.13 5.22 -4.19
C LYS A 52 4.88 6.07 -3.15
N ALA A 53 5.32 5.46 -2.06
CA ALA A 53 6.12 6.12 -1.03
C ALA A 53 7.59 6.31 -1.44
N GLY A 54 8.03 5.76 -2.59
CA GLY A 54 9.40 5.88 -3.10
C GLY A 54 10.40 4.95 -2.42
N CYS A 55 9.95 4.02 -1.60
CA CYS A 55 10.83 3.15 -0.81
C CYS A 55 11.72 2.25 -1.69
N ASN A 56 11.22 1.82 -2.84
CA ASN A 56 11.92 0.97 -3.81
C ASN A 56 12.47 1.75 -5.03
N SER A 57 12.64 3.06 -4.90
CA SER A 57 13.32 3.88 -5.91
C SER A 57 14.82 3.67 -5.88
N GLY A 58 15.52 4.05 -6.98
CA GLY A 58 16.97 3.93 -7.07
C GLY A 58 17.77 4.81 -6.11
N LYS A 59 17.14 5.79 -5.46
CA LYS A 59 17.74 6.61 -4.41
C LYS A 59 17.55 6.03 -3.00
N CYS A 60 16.70 5.01 -2.88
CA CYS A 60 16.37 4.32 -1.64
C CYS A 60 16.71 2.83 -1.75
N HIS A 61 15.84 1.95 -1.30
CA HIS A 61 16.10 0.52 -1.25
C HIS A 61 16.09 -0.18 -2.62
N GLY A 62 15.66 0.50 -3.71
CA GLY A 62 15.71 -0.02 -5.08
C GLY A 62 17.08 0.10 -5.75
N ALA A 63 18.09 0.71 -5.13
CA ALA A 63 19.45 0.72 -5.61
C ALA A 63 20.03 -0.70 -5.67
N ALA A 64 21.00 -0.95 -6.54
CA ALA A 64 21.62 -2.28 -6.71
C ALA A 64 22.20 -2.83 -5.39
N SER A 65 22.81 -1.97 -4.57
CA SER A 65 23.31 -2.30 -3.22
C SER A 65 22.25 -2.18 -2.12
N GLY A 66 21.06 -1.67 -2.45
CA GLY A 66 20.07 -1.29 -1.45
C GLY A 66 20.49 -0.07 -0.63
N LYS A 67 19.93 0.08 0.55
CA LYS A 67 20.26 1.13 1.52
C LYS A 67 20.19 0.57 2.94
N ASP A 68 21.19 0.90 3.76
CA ASP A 68 21.27 0.48 5.16
C ASP A 68 21.16 -1.05 5.34
N GLY A 69 21.75 -1.83 4.43
CA GLY A 69 21.72 -3.30 4.45
C GLY A 69 20.36 -3.91 4.06
N PHE A 70 19.46 -3.15 3.48
CA PHE A 70 18.19 -3.63 2.96
C PHE A 70 17.97 -3.23 1.51
N ARG A 71 17.55 -4.19 0.68
CA ARG A 71 17.27 -3.99 -0.73
C ARG A 71 15.86 -4.44 -1.08
N LEU A 72 15.22 -3.65 -1.92
CA LEU A 72 14.01 -4.00 -2.67
C LEU A 72 14.32 -4.02 -4.17
N SER A 73 13.49 -4.66 -4.94
CA SER A 73 13.56 -4.57 -6.40
C SER A 73 13.18 -3.17 -6.87
N LEU A 74 13.90 -2.66 -7.87
CA LEU A 74 13.64 -1.33 -8.43
C LEU A 74 12.19 -1.27 -8.97
N PHE A 75 11.40 -0.36 -8.42
CA PHE A 75 9.98 -0.18 -8.74
C PHE A 75 9.14 -1.47 -8.64
N GLY A 76 9.58 -2.46 -7.86
CA GLY A 76 8.80 -3.65 -7.58
C GLY A 76 8.75 -4.68 -8.72
N TYR A 77 9.80 -4.79 -9.54
CA TYR A 77 9.83 -5.78 -10.63
C TYR A 77 9.88 -7.24 -10.12
N ASP A 78 10.32 -7.48 -8.87
CA ASP A 78 10.42 -8.81 -8.25
C ASP A 78 9.57 -8.87 -6.95
N PRO A 79 8.23 -8.95 -7.06
CA PRO A 79 7.36 -8.93 -5.88
C PRO A 79 7.60 -10.08 -4.89
N ALA A 80 7.91 -11.27 -5.40
CA ALA A 80 8.16 -12.44 -4.56
C ALA A 80 9.46 -12.28 -3.76
N GLY A 81 10.53 -11.81 -4.41
CA GLY A 81 11.77 -11.50 -3.75
C GLY A 81 11.64 -10.37 -2.73
N ASP A 82 10.85 -9.35 -3.03
CA ASP A 82 10.61 -8.25 -2.09
C ASP A 82 9.81 -8.70 -0.86
N GLN A 83 8.81 -9.55 -1.04
CA GLN A 83 8.08 -10.16 0.07
C GLN A 83 9.01 -11.01 0.95
N TYR A 84 9.85 -11.83 0.33
CA TYR A 84 10.83 -12.64 1.05
C TYR A 84 11.81 -11.76 1.85
N ARG A 85 12.38 -10.73 1.24
CA ARG A 85 13.32 -9.81 1.89
C ARG A 85 12.69 -9.09 3.08
N LEU A 86 11.44 -8.67 2.94
CA LEU A 86 10.72 -8.00 4.03
C LEU A 86 10.40 -8.94 5.20
N THR A 87 9.97 -10.16 4.92
CA THR A 87 9.36 -11.03 5.93
C THR A 87 10.24 -12.18 6.41
N ARG A 88 11.20 -12.64 5.59
CA ARG A 88 11.94 -13.88 5.82
C ARG A 88 13.46 -13.73 5.89
N GLU A 89 14.04 -12.79 5.17
CA GLU A 89 15.50 -12.64 5.08
C GLU A 89 16.15 -12.43 6.46
N ILE A 90 15.54 -11.59 7.31
CA ILE A 90 15.90 -11.45 8.73
C ILE A 90 14.58 -11.43 9.51
N PRO A 91 14.11 -12.59 9.99
CA PRO A 91 12.82 -12.71 10.66
C PRO A 91 12.70 -11.78 11.87
N GLY A 92 11.56 -11.13 12.00
CA GLY A 92 11.26 -10.24 13.12
C GLY A 92 11.94 -8.86 13.09
N ARG A 93 12.90 -8.63 12.19
CA ARG A 93 13.59 -7.33 12.15
C ARG A 93 12.75 -6.24 11.47
N ARG A 94 12.21 -6.51 10.29
CA ARG A 94 11.51 -5.50 9.48
C ARG A 94 10.02 -5.50 9.75
N VAL A 95 9.45 -6.66 10.00
CA VAL A 95 8.04 -6.87 10.31
C VAL A 95 7.91 -7.56 11.65
N ASN A 96 7.23 -6.91 12.59
CA ASN A 96 6.93 -7.45 13.90
C ASN A 96 5.45 -7.86 13.93
N VAL A 97 5.18 -9.15 13.82
CA VAL A 97 3.80 -9.67 13.78
C VAL A 97 3.08 -9.57 15.13
N SER A 98 3.83 -9.51 16.24
CA SER A 98 3.26 -9.40 17.59
C SER A 98 2.91 -7.95 17.96
N ALA A 99 3.59 -6.99 17.34
CA ALA A 99 3.34 -5.56 17.55
C ALA A 99 3.56 -4.82 16.21
N PRO A 100 2.59 -4.91 15.26
CA PRO A 100 2.75 -4.41 13.89
C PRO A 100 3.19 -2.95 13.80
N ASP A 101 2.64 -2.09 14.66
CA ASP A 101 3.00 -0.66 14.71
C ASP A 101 4.47 -0.41 15.08
N ARG A 102 5.11 -1.38 15.72
CA ARG A 102 6.53 -1.34 16.07
C ARG A 102 7.43 -1.97 15.00
N SER A 103 6.87 -2.40 13.90
CA SER A 103 7.65 -2.87 12.75
C SER A 103 8.60 -1.79 12.27
N LEU A 104 9.86 -2.14 12.05
CA LEU A 104 10.86 -1.19 11.51
C LEU A 104 10.39 -0.58 10.19
N LEU A 105 9.69 -1.35 9.37
CA LEU A 105 9.06 -0.89 8.14
C LEU A 105 8.11 0.30 8.39
N ILE A 106 7.24 0.20 9.39
CA ILE A 106 6.28 1.24 9.75
C ILE A 106 7.00 2.44 10.38
N GLN A 107 7.90 2.20 11.33
CA GLN A 107 8.64 3.24 12.01
C GLN A 107 9.48 4.08 11.03
N LYS A 108 10.11 3.41 10.04
CA LYS A 108 10.86 4.10 8.99
C LYS A 108 9.95 4.93 8.07
N ALA A 109 8.79 4.40 7.69
CA ALA A 109 7.82 5.11 6.87
C ALA A 109 7.25 6.37 7.56
N LEU A 110 7.14 6.33 8.88
CA LEU A 110 6.67 7.44 9.70
C LEU A 110 7.80 8.43 10.11
N GLY A 111 9.05 8.13 9.78
CA GLY A 111 10.19 8.97 10.13
C GLY A 111 10.57 8.92 11.62
N ASN A 112 10.20 7.87 12.32
CA ASN A 112 10.52 7.69 13.75
C ASN A 112 11.91 7.08 14.00
N VAL A 113 12.57 6.61 12.95
CA VAL A 113 13.92 5.99 12.96
C VAL A 113 14.66 6.29 11.68
#